data_ee73377d6047fe6a675b6594d543cf04
#
_entry.id   ee73377d6047fe6a675b6594d543cf04
#
_cell.length_a   1.000
_cell.length_b   1.000
_cell.length_c   1.000
_cell.angle_alpha   90.00
_cell.angle_beta   90.00
_cell.angle_gamma   90.00
#
_symmetry.space_group_name_H-M   'P 1'
#
loop_
_entity.id
_entity.type
_entity.pdbx_description
1 polymer ?
#
loop_
_entity_poly.entity_id
_entity_poly.type
_entity_poly.pdbx_seq_one_letter_code
_entity_poly.pdbx_strand_id
1 'polypeptide(L)'
;MRVERRGKIEPLTPRWILFLREAMGGVDLDAIQSSEVLRADFACLSGLIALEIKSLEEDGTERMDNLTDELRQRPDWPEFLGSAPVQAMTRHMDDPEAVNAKFVNRIGRAIVNHLKKANKQLGAHQDNFPRKNLVRLMLLINEDHELYEPALIAHIVQRALKRTKDGRPLYPNIDTVIFTSERHATVKNGQVVFPLIAVEGSGLETDIWKRTIVDHLFERWANW
;
A
#
# COMPACT_ATOMS: atom_id res chain seq x y z
N MET A 1 17.34 -5.87 -13.67
CA MET A 1 18.58 -5.06 -13.55
C MET A 1 18.57 -4.46 -12.16
N ARG A 2 19.50 -4.83 -11.30
CA ARG A 2 19.58 -4.31 -9.92
C ARG A 2 20.14 -2.89 -10.00
N VAL A 3 19.42 -1.91 -9.46
CA VAL A 3 19.92 -0.52 -9.37
C VAL A 3 20.88 -0.46 -8.21
N GLU A 4 22.17 -0.33 -8.46
CA GLU A 4 23.16 -0.06 -7.41
C GLU A 4 23.06 1.40 -6.98
N ARG A 5 22.77 1.62 -5.72
CA ARG A 5 22.66 2.94 -5.12
C ARG A 5 23.99 3.40 -4.58
N ARG A 6 24.36 4.65 -4.88
CA ARG A 6 25.53 5.31 -4.28
C ARG A 6 25.06 6.26 -3.19
N GLY A 7 25.43 5.96 -1.96
CA GLY A 7 25.17 6.82 -0.80
C GLY A 7 24.13 6.28 0.19
N LYS A 8 24.08 6.90 1.36
CA LYS A 8 23.12 6.59 2.42
C LYS A 8 21.78 7.23 2.05
N ILE A 9 20.77 6.43 1.81
CA ILE A 9 19.44 6.91 1.45
C ILE A 9 18.65 7.09 2.72
N GLU A 10 17.99 8.22 2.86
CA GLU A 10 17.01 8.40 3.92
C GLU A 10 15.84 7.44 3.70
N PRO A 11 15.33 6.81 4.76
CA PRO A 11 14.14 5.97 4.66
C PRO A 11 12.97 6.74 4.05
N LEU A 12 12.14 6.03 3.29
CA LEU A 12 11.04 6.65 2.54
C LEU A 12 9.97 7.27 3.45
N THR A 13 9.72 6.65 4.60
CA THR A 13 8.75 7.17 5.58
C THR A 13 9.11 8.56 6.10
N PRO A 14 10.34 8.85 6.61
CA PRO A 14 10.74 10.21 6.98
C PRO A 14 10.63 11.22 5.85
N ARG A 15 10.97 10.83 4.61
CA ARG A 15 10.85 11.71 3.44
C ARG A 15 9.40 12.09 3.15
N TRP A 16 8.47 11.12 3.24
CA TRP A 16 7.05 11.43 3.11
C TRP A 16 6.54 12.35 4.22
N ILE A 17 6.93 12.10 5.47
CA ILE A 17 6.57 12.97 6.59
C ILE A 17 7.06 14.41 6.35
N LEU A 18 8.30 14.57 5.90
CA LEU A 18 8.87 15.89 5.60
C LEU A 18 8.12 16.58 4.46
N PHE A 19 7.86 15.86 3.36
CA PHE A 19 7.07 16.34 2.24
C PHE A 19 5.66 16.79 2.67
N LEU A 20 4.98 15.97 3.46
CA LEU A 20 3.64 16.31 3.95
C LEU A 20 3.65 17.60 4.75
N ARG A 21 4.65 17.80 5.62
CA ARG A 21 4.78 19.01 6.43
C ARG A 21 5.14 20.23 5.59
N GLU A 22 6.16 20.16 4.76
CA GLU A 22 6.73 21.30 4.04
C GLU A 22 5.95 21.65 2.76
N ALA A 23 5.59 20.65 1.97
CA ALA A 23 4.98 20.87 0.66
C ALA A 23 3.45 20.85 0.69
N MET A 24 2.83 20.08 1.62
CA MET A 24 1.38 19.93 1.70
C MET A 24 0.74 20.70 2.87
N GLY A 25 1.53 21.47 3.64
CA GLY A 25 1.05 22.14 4.84
C GLY A 25 0.44 21.18 5.85
N GLY A 26 1.01 20.00 5.94
CA GLY A 26 0.52 18.89 6.77
C GLY A 26 0.77 19.12 8.25
N VAL A 27 -0.25 18.88 9.03
CA VAL A 27 -0.21 18.88 10.49
C VAL A 27 -0.20 17.45 10.96
N ASP A 28 0.85 17.09 11.71
CA ASP A 28 0.98 15.81 12.41
C ASP A 28 0.02 15.80 13.60
N LEU A 29 -1.03 15.02 13.50
CA LEU A 29 -2.11 15.02 14.49
C LEU A 29 -1.70 14.29 15.77
N ASP A 30 -0.77 13.34 15.69
CA ASP A 30 -0.26 12.61 16.85
C ASP A 30 0.65 13.49 17.71
N ALA A 31 1.31 14.48 17.09
CA ALA A 31 2.15 15.44 17.81
C ALA A 31 1.35 16.50 18.59
N ILE A 32 0.11 16.79 18.21
CA ILE A 32 -0.67 17.91 18.78
C ILE A 32 -1.87 17.51 19.64
N GLN A 33 -2.28 16.26 19.60
CA GLN A 33 -3.48 15.77 20.31
C GLN A 33 -3.17 14.50 21.11
N SER A 34 -3.97 14.24 22.16
CA SER A 34 -3.83 13.03 22.96
C SER A 34 -4.11 11.76 22.14
N SER A 35 -3.44 10.66 22.48
CA SER A 35 -3.61 9.34 21.83
C SER A 35 -4.97 8.69 22.01
N GLU A 36 -5.85 9.26 22.84
CA GLU A 36 -7.16 8.68 23.15
C GLU A 36 -8.19 8.85 22.02
N VAL A 37 -7.97 9.83 21.12
CA VAL A 37 -8.87 10.09 20.01
C VAL A 37 -8.38 9.40 18.76
N LEU A 38 -9.13 8.41 18.29
CA LEU A 38 -8.83 7.71 17.04
C LEU A 38 -9.00 8.67 15.85
N ARG A 39 -7.96 8.82 15.01
CA ARG A 39 -7.90 9.76 13.88
C ARG A 39 -6.85 9.32 12.85
N ALA A 40 -6.74 10.07 11.75
CA ALA A 40 -5.64 9.96 10.79
C ALA A 40 -4.32 10.45 11.39
N ASP A 41 -3.18 10.08 10.80
CA ASP A 41 -1.85 10.55 11.21
C ASP A 41 -1.62 12.00 10.82
N PHE A 42 -2.07 12.42 9.62
CA PHE A 42 -1.88 13.77 9.07
C PHE A 42 -3.17 14.40 8.56
N ALA A 43 -3.29 15.72 8.77
CA ALA A 43 -4.25 16.57 8.08
C ALA A 43 -3.49 17.56 7.16
N CYS A 44 -3.72 17.51 5.84
CA CYS A 44 -3.02 18.32 4.85
C CYS A 44 -3.97 19.26 4.10
N LEU A 45 -3.42 20.26 3.40
CA LEU A 45 -4.16 21.30 2.65
C LEU A 45 -5.28 21.92 3.50
N SER A 46 -4.90 22.44 4.66
CA SER A 46 -5.85 23.00 5.64
C SER A 46 -6.97 22.02 6.03
N GLY A 47 -6.66 20.72 6.09
CA GLY A 47 -7.57 19.65 6.49
C GLY A 47 -8.49 19.14 5.37
N LEU A 48 -8.22 19.43 4.10
CA LEU A 48 -8.94 18.82 2.97
C LEU A 48 -8.52 17.35 2.76
N ILE A 49 -7.33 16.97 3.20
CA ILE A 49 -6.84 15.61 3.17
C ILE A 49 -6.67 15.10 4.59
N ALA A 50 -7.24 13.94 4.89
CA ALA A 50 -6.88 13.10 6.01
C ALA A 50 -6.03 11.93 5.48
N LEU A 51 -4.81 11.79 6.00
CA LEU A 51 -3.85 10.80 5.50
C LEU A 51 -3.37 9.91 6.63
N GLU A 52 -3.46 8.61 6.40
CA GLU A 52 -2.99 7.54 7.28
C GLU A 52 -1.78 6.86 6.66
N ILE A 53 -0.67 6.76 7.40
CA ILE A 53 0.57 6.13 6.94
C ILE A 53 0.67 4.72 7.51
N LYS A 54 1.01 3.76 6.66
CA LYS A 54 1.30 2.38 7.06
C LYS A 54 2.55 1.90 6.35
N SER A 55 3.52 1.45 7.15
CA SER A 55 4.75 0.83 6.66
C SER A 55 4.61 -0.69 6.64
N LEU A 56 5.11 -1.31 5.57
CA LEU A 56 5.25 -2.76 5.45
C LEU A 56 6.60 -3.14 6.05
N GLU A 57 6.63 -3.28 7.39
CA GLU A 57 7.85 -3.57 8.15
C GLU A 57 8.09 -5.07 8.35
N GLU A 58 7.01 -5.88 8.25
CA GLU A 58 7.14 -7.31 8.44
C GLU A 58 7.74 -7.97 7.21
N ASP A 59 8.89 -8.58 7.38
CA ASP A 59 9.43 -9.52 6.40
C ASP A 59 8.49 -10.72 6.30
N GLY A 60 7.79 -10.82 5.19
CA GLY A 60 6.89 -11.93 4.91
C GLY A 60 7.60 -13.21 4.49
N THR A 61 8.94 -13.21 4.40
CA THR A 61 9.75 -14.31 3.86
C THR A 61 9.54 -15.60 4.64
N GLU A 62 9.61 -15.55 5.97
CA GLU A 62 9.35 -16.75 6.81
C GLU A 62 7.96 -17.36 6.56
N ARG A 63 6.95 -16.50 6.39
CA ARG A 63 5.58 -16.98 6.10
C ARG A 63 5.47 -17.60 4.70
N MET A 64 6.29 -17.12 3.76
CA MET A 64 6.36 -17.68 2.41
C MET A 64 7.15 -18.98 2.39
N ASP A 65 8.23 -19.07 3.14
CA ASP A 65 9.01 -20.29 3.31
C ASP A 65 8.15 -21.40 3.92
N ASN A 66 7.41 -21.11 5.00
CA ASN A 66 6.47 -22.05 5.61
C ASN A 66 5.39 -22.52 4.62
N LEU A 67 4.84 -21.63 3.77
CA LEU A 67 3.89 -22.03 2.73
C LEU A 67 4.57 -22.90 1.66
N THR A 68 5.79 -22.55 1.28
CA THR A 68 6.56 -23.32 0.30
C THR A 68 6.87 -24.73 0.82
N ASP A 69 7.26 -24.86 2.10
CA ASP A 69 7.51 -26.13 2.75
C ASP A 69 6.23 -26.99 2.87
N GLU A 70 5.08 -26.36 3.14
CA GLU A 70 3.76 -27.03 3.09
C GLU A 70 3.48 -27.57 1.68
N LEU A 71 3.73 -26.77 0.65
CA LEU A 71 3.49 -27.14 -0.74
C LEU A 71 4.47 -28.20 -1.27
N ARG A 72 5.71 -28.23 -0.78
CA ARG A 72 6.71 -29.25 -1.12
C ARG A 72 6.30 -30.68 -0.73
N GLN A 73 5.38 -30.82 0.22
CA GLN A 73 4.87 -32.14 0.63
C GLN A 73 3.81 -32.68 -0.34
N ARG A 74 3.39 -31.91 -1.32
CA ARG A 74 2.39 -32.34 -2.32
C ARG A 74 3.02 -33.29 -3.34
N PRO A 75 2.29 -34.36 -3.77
CA PRO A 75 2.78 -35.31 -4.79
C PRO A 75 3.05 -34.65 -6.16
N ASP A 76 2.34 -33.54 -6.47
CA ASP A 76 2.45 -32.81 -7.72
C ASP A 76 3.46 -31.65 -7.63
N TRP A 77 4.25 -31.54 -6.55
CA TRP A 77 5.30 -30.53 -6.43
C TRP A 77 6.41 -30.77 -7.46
N PRO A 78 6.75 -29.78 -8.30
CA PRO A 78 7.79 -29.97 -9.31
C PRO A 78 9.18 -30.07 -8.69
N GLU A 79 9.97 -31.03 -9.15
CA GLU A 79 11.39 -31.12 -8.81
C GLU A 79 12.17 -30.09 -9.65
N PHE A 80 12.89 -29.19 -9.00
CA PHE A 80 13.77 -28.24 -9.66
C PHE A 80 15.00 -27.93 -8.80
N LEU A 81 16.08 -27.53 -9.48
CA LEU A 81 17.30 -27.07 -8.83
C LEU A 81 17.39 -25.54 -8.85
N GLY A 82 17.69 -24.95 -7.71
CA GLY A 82 17.83 -23.50 -7.56
C GLY A 82 16.53 -22.77 -7.22
N SER A 83 16.40 -21.51 -7.66
CA SER A 83 15.22 -20.66 -7.43
C SER A 83 14.43 -20.46 -8.73
N ALA A 84 13.11 -20.46 -8.62
CA ALA A 84 12.23 -20.19 -9.75
C ALA A 84 11.08 -19.26 -9.32
N PRO A 85 10.54 -18.41 -10.24
CA PRO A 85 9.34 -17.64 -9.98
C PRO A 85 8.17 -18.56 -9.58
N VAL A 86 7.33 -18.12 -8.64
CA VAL A 86 6.17 -18.90 -8.16
C VAL A 86 5.30 -19.39 -9.32
N GLN A 87 5.01 -18.52 -10.30
CA GLN A 87 4.21 -18.88 -11.47
C GLN A 87 4.84 -19.98 -12.34
N ALA A 88 6.18 -20.03 -12.39
CA ALA A 88 6.89 -21.08 -13.12
C ALA A 88 6.79 -22.44 -12.41
N MET A 89 6.77 -22.43 -11.10
CA MET A 89 6.61 -23.63 -10.28
C MET A 89 5.17 -24.15 -10.32
N THR A 90 4.22 -23.26 -10.08
CA THR A 90 2.81 -23.62 -9.91
C THR A 90 2.12 -24.06 -11.19
N ARG A 91 2.57 -23.62 -12.38
CA ARG A 91 1.97 -23.98 -13.68
C ARG A 91 1.92 -25.50 -13.98
N HIS A 92 2.75 -26.26 -13.29
CA HIS A 92 2.85 -27.73 -13.47
C HIS A 92 2.10 -28.52 -12.40
N MET A 93 1.46 -27.83 -11.46
CA MET A 93 0.66 -28.44 -10.40
C MET A 93 -0.77 -28.71 -10.88
N ASP A 94 -1.48 -29.59 -10.22
CA ASP A 94 -2.85 -29.98 -10.58
C ASP A 94 -3.86 -28.82 -10.42
N ASP A 95 -3.59 -27.88 -9.47
CA ASP A 95 -4.45 -26.75 -9.14
C ASP A 95 -3.68 -25.41 -9.09
N PRO A 96 -3.04 -24.95 -10.20
CA PRO A 96 -2.13 -23.80 -10.21
C PRO A 96 -2.80 -22.52 -9.72
N GLU A 97 -4.06 -22.31 -10.04
CA GLU A 97 -4.82 -21.13 -9.61
C GLU A 97 -5.06 -21.11 -8.10
N ALA A 98 -5.41 -22.27 -7.51
CA ALA A 98 -5.61 -22.38 -6.08
C ALA A 98 -4.31 -22.18 -5.29
N VAL A 99 -3.19 -22.70 -5.80
CA VAL A 99 -1.87 -22.50 -5.21
C VAL A 99 -1.44 -21.03 -5.30
N ASN A 100 -1.57 -20.41 -6.47
CA ASN A 100 -1.30 -18.97 -6.64
C ASN A 100 -2.17 -18.11 -5.70
N ALA A 101 -3.44 -18.46 -5.55
CA ALA A 101 -4.33 -17.76 -4.62
C ALA A 101 -3.86 -17.89 -3.15
N LYS A 102 -3.29 -19.03 -2.74
CA LYS A 102 -2.69 -19.20 -1.39
C LYS A 102 -1.51 -18.23 -1.19
N PHE A 103 -0.61 -18.11 -2.17
CA PHE A 103 0.50 -17.16 -2.12
C PHE A 103 0.00 -15.71 -2.02
N VAL A 104 -0.89 -15.30 -2.91
CA VAL A 104 -1.47 -13.95 -2.91
C VAL A 104 -2.19 -13.65 -1.59
N ASN A 105 -2.94 -14.60 -1.05
CA ASN A 105 -3.64 -14.42 0.23
C ASN A 105 -2.68 -14.33 1.41
N ARG A 106 -1.58 -15.09 1.39
CA ARG A 106 -0.56 -15.07 2.46
C ARG A 106 0.13 -13.70 2.50
N ILE A 107 0.60 -13.21 1.36
CA ILE A 107 1.20 -11.88 1.20
C ILE A 107 0.18 -10.79 1.55
N GLY A 108 -1.05 -10.92 1.05
CA GLY A 108 -2.11 -9.92 1.22
C GLY A 108 -2.61 -9.77 2.65
N ARG A 109 -2.32 -10.70 3.56
CA ARG A 109 -2.85 -10.67 4.94
C ARG A 109 -2.44 -9.41 5.70
N ALA A 110 -1.17 -9.03 5.62
CA ALA A 110 -0.64 -7.81 6.25
C ALA A 110 -1.32 -6.58 5.66
N ILE A 111 -1.40 -6.49 4.33
CA ILE A 111 -2.01 -5.39 3.60
C ILE A 111 -3.48 -5.22 3.98
N VAL A 112 -4.25 -6.31 4.00
CA VAL A 112 -5.67 -6.29 4.42
C VAL A 112 -5.83 -5.83 5.87
N ASN A 113 -4.92 -6.19 6.77
CA ASN A 113 -4.93 -5.72 8.14
C ASN A 113 -4.64 -4.21 8.22
N HIS A 114 -3.71 -3.70 7.43
CA HIS A 114 -3.46 -2.26 7.32
C HIS A 114 -4.67 -1.50 6.76
N LEU A 115 -5.32 -2.03 5.71
CA LEU A 115 -6.57 -1.46 5.17
C LEU A 115 -7.68 -1.36 6.22
N LYS A 116 -7.86 -2.41 7.05
CA LYS A 116 -8.85 -2.41 8.14
C LYS A 116 -8.56 -1.31 9.17
N LYS A 117 -7.28 -1.19 9.59
CA LYS A 117 -6.86 -0.18 10.57
C LYS A 117 -7.04 1.23 10.00
N ALA A 118 -6.55 1.49 8.79
CA ALA A 118 -6.68 2.77 8.11
C ALA A 118 -8.15 3.17 7.91
N ASN A 119 -9.01 2.24 7.46
CA ASN A 119 -10.43 2.49 7.29
C ASN A 119 -11.11 2.93 8.60
N LYS A 120 -10.73 2.30 9.73
CA LYS A 120 -11.26 2.67 11.06
C LYS A 120 -10.77 4.06 11.48
N GLN A 121 -9.47 4.36 11.30
CA GLN A 121 -8.86 5.64 11.68
C GLN A 121 -9.41 6.81 10.85
N LEU A 122 -9.47 6.63 9.52
CA LEU A 122 -10.01 7.63 8.61
C LEU A 122 -11.52 7.88 8.81
N GLY A 123 -12.30 6.84 9.15
CA GLY A 123 -13.69 6.98 9.53
C GLY A 123 -13.85 7.79 10.82
N ALA A 124 -13.12 7.43 11.87
CA ALA A 124 -13.13 8.16 13.12
C ALA A 124 -12.64 9.61 12.98
N HIS A 125 -11.65 9.86 12.09
CA HIS A 125 -11.23 11.23 11.78
C HIS A 125 -12.38 12.04 11.16
N GLN A 126 -13.13 11.49 10.22
CA GLN A 126 -14.30 12.14 9.61
C GLN A 126 -15.39 12.43 10.65
N ASP A 127 -15.60 11.53 11.61
CA ASP A 127 -16.63 11.69 12.66
C ASP A 127 -16.21 12.78 13.68
N ASN A 128 -14.94 12.80 14.07
CA ASN A 128 -14.40 13.74 15.04
C ASN A 128 -14.13 15.14 14.45
N PHE A 129 -13.79 15.21 13.16
CA PHE A 129 -13.47 16.44 12.42
C PHE A 129 -14.28 16.50 11.13
N PRO A 130 -15.62 16.65 11.20
CA PRO A 130 -16.48 16.57 10.05
C PRO A 130 -16.17 17.68 9.04
N ARG A 131 -15.88 17.25 7.81
CA ARG A 131 -15.57 18.17 6.72
C ARG A 131 -16.24 17.71 5.43
N LYS A 132 -16.89 18.64 4.77
CA LYS A 132 -17.42 18.43 3.42
C LYS A 132 -16.26 18.28 2.45
N ASN A 133 -16.34 17.31 1.55
CA ASN A 133 -15.33 17.01 0.53
C ASN A 133 -13.96 16.57 1.10
N LEU A 134 -13.91 15.97 2.28
CA LEU A 134 -12.69 15.38 2.82
C LEU A 134 -12.19 14.24 1.89
N VAL A 135 -10.92 14.29 1.53
CA VAL A 135 -10.21 13.22 0.82
C VAL A 135 -9.47 12.36 1.84
N ARG A 136 -9.76 11.06 1.87
CA ARG A 136 -9.23 10.10 2.85
C ARG A 136 -8.26 9.16 2.19
N LEU A 137 -7.00 9.34 2.50
CA LEU A 137 -5.88 8.65 1.87
C LEU A 137 -5.20 7.69 2.83
N MET A 138 -4.85 6.52 2.33
CA MET A 138 -3.91 5.63 2.99
C MET A 138 -2.61 5.62 2.17
N LEU A 139 -1.49 5.97 2.79
CA LEU A 139 -0.16 5.84 2.23
C LEU A 139 0.45 4.54 2.74
N LEU A 140 0.71 3.60 1.85
CA LEU A 140 1.32 2.30 2.12
C LEU A 140 2.76 2.32 1.60
N ILE A 141 3.72 2.19 2.50
CA ILE A 141 5.15 2.31 2.20
C ILE A 141 5.83 0.95 2.33
N ASN A 142 6.59 0.58 1.31
CA ASN A 142 7.54 -0.54 1.38
C ASN A 142 8.96 0.01 1.24
N GLU A 143 9.74 -0.07 2.31
CA GLU A 143 11.12 0.44 2.30
C GLU A 143 12.10 -0.58 1.72
N ASP A 144 12.06 -1.84 2.14
CA ASP A 144 13.14 -2.79 1.79
C ASP A 144 12.69 -4.23 1.46
N HIS A 145 11.41 -4.55 1.42
CA HIS A 145 10.97 -5.93 1.20
C HIS A 145 10.74 -6.25 -0.27
N GLU A 146 11.48 -7.21 -0.82
CA GLU A 146 11.33 -7.70 -2.20
C GLU A 146 9.96 -8.32 -2.48
N LEU A 147 9.36 -8.92 -1.46
CA LEU A 147 8.09 -9.63 -1.57
C LEU A 147 6.92 -8.73 -2.00
N TYR A 148 6.98 -7.44 -1.69
CA TYR A 148 5.89 -6.51 -1.94
C TYR A 148 6.04 -5.83 -3.31
N GLU A 149 6.02 -6.64 -4.37
CA GLU A 149 6.05 -6.14 -5.75
C GLU A 149 4.90 -5.17 -6.04
N PRO A 150 5.14 -4.03 -6.72
CA PRO A 150 4.14 -3.00 -6.96
C PRO A 150 2.87 -3.50 -7.66
N ALA A 151 3.00 -4.34 -8.70
CA ALA A 151 1.85 -4.90 -9.41
C ALA A 151 1.02 -5.86 -8.52
N LEU A 152 1.69 -6.67 -7.70
CA LEU A 152 1.03 -7.58 -6.77
C LEU A 152 0.29 -6.79 -5.68
N ILE A 153 0.91 -5.74 -5.12
CA ILE A 153 0.27 -4.89 -4.11
C ILE A 153 -0.95 -4.18 -4.70
N ALA A 154 -0.82 -3.60 -5.89
CA ALA A 154 -1.95 -2.96 -6.58
C ALA A 154 -3.12 -3.94 -6.78
N HIS A 155 -2.83 -5.18 -7.21
CA HIS A 155 -3.85 -6.23 -7.36
C HIS A 155 -4.53 -6.58 -6.03
N ILE A 156 -3.75 -6.80 -4.96
CA ILE A 156 -4.28 -7.14 -3.63
C ILE A 156 -5.16 -6.01 -3.09
N VAL A 157 -4.68 -4.76 -3.16
CA VAL A 157 -5.42 -3.59 -2.69
C VAL A 157 -6.70 -3.40 -3.49
N GLN A 158 -6.63 -3.46 -4.83
CA GLN A 158 -7.79 -3.33 -5.70
C GLN A 158 -8.85 -4.40 -5.40
N ARG A 159 -8.42 -5.66 -5.28
CA ARG A 159 -9.30 -6.78 -4.91
C ARG A 159 -9.95 -6.55 -3.54
N ALA A 160 -9.20 -6.02 -2.56
CA ALA A 160 -9.72 -5.73 -1.23
C ALA A 160 -10.74 -4.58 -1.25
N LEU A 161 -10.44 -3.47 -1.92
CA LEU A 161 -11.31 -2.29 -1.99
C LEU A 161 -12.63 -2.56 -2.74
N LYS A 162 -12.63 -3.47 -3.71
CA LYS A 162 -13.84 -3.91 -4.45
C LYS A 162 -14.74 -4.84 -3.62
N ARG A 163 -14.30 -5.32 -2.45
CA ARG A 163 -15.13 -6.21 -1.63
C ARG A 163 -16.29 -5.45 -1.00
N THR A 164 -17.44 -6.10 -1.05
CA THR A 164 -18.67 -5.61 -0.41
C THR A 164 -19.18 -6.61 0.63
N LYS A 165 -19.93 -6.13 1.61
CA LYS A 165 -20.74 -6.91 2.52
C LYS A 165 -22.13 -6.28 2.58
N ASP A 166 -23.15 -7.08 2.32
CA ASP A 166 -24.55 -6.61 2.26
C ASP A 166 -24.74 -5.41 1.31
N GLY A 167 -24.07 -5.46 0.13
CA GLY A 167 -24.10 -4.41 -0.90
C GLY A 167 -23.29 -3.14 -0.57
N ARG A 168 -22.62 -3.07 0.58
CA ARG A 168 -21.82 -1.89 0.99
C ARG A 168 -20.32 -2.20 0.90
N PRO A 169 -19.49 -1.24 0.47
CA PRO A 169 -18.03 -1.41 0.47
C PRO A 169 -17.51 -1.79 1.87
N LEU A 170 -16.54 -2.70 1.92
CA LEU A 170 -15.90 -3.08 3.21
C LEU A 170 -14.98 -1.97 3.75
N TYR A 171 -14.49 -1.09 2.89
CA TYR A 171 -13.57 -0.01 3.24
C TYR A 171 -14.11 1.34 2.76
N PRO A 172 -15.31 1.79 3.25
CA PRO A 172 -15.98 2.98 2.75
C PRO A 172 -15.26 4.29 3.10
N ASN A 173 -14.31 4.24 4.05
CA ASN A 173 -13.59 5.42 4.52
C ASN A 173 -12.20 5.57 3.87
N ILE A 174 -11.89 4.80 2.83
CA ILE A 174 -10.66 4.93 2.05
C ILE A 174 -11.03 5.36 0.64
N ASP A 175 -10.70 6.59 0.27
CA ASP A 175 -10.93 7.11 -1.08
C ASP A 175 -9.82 6.67 -2.03
N THR A 176 -8.55 6.58 -1.55
CA THR A 176 -7.40 6.10 -2.34
C THR A 176 -6.36 5.47 -1.44
N VAL A 177 -5.74 4.38 -1.90
CA VAL A 177 -4.50 3.85 -1.35
C VAL A 177 -3.36 4.22 -2.28
N ILE A 178 -2.37 4.92 -1.75
CA ILE A 178 -1.13 5.26 -2.44
C ILE A 178 -0.07 4.27 -1.98
N PHE A 179 0.48 3.50 -2.90
CA PHE A 179 1.60 2.60 -2.62
C PHE A 179 2.88 3.15 -3.22
N THR A 180 3.96 3.10 -2.46
CA THR A 180 5.30 3.47 -2.90
C THR A 180 6.33 2.49 -2.35
N SER A 181 7.42 2.29 -3.11
CA SER A 181 8.47 1.35 -2.73
C SER A 181 9.83 1.84 -3.20
N GLU A 182 10.79 1.89 -2.28
CA GLU A 182 12.19 2.12 -2.63
C GLU A 182 12.86 0.87 -3.21
N ARG A 183 12.48 -0.31 -2.72
CA ARG A 183 13.06 -1.59 -3.12
C ARG A 183 12.87 -1.89 -4.61
N HIS A 184 11.76 -1.41 -5.20
CA HIS A 184 11.38 -1.69 -6.58
C HIS A 184 11.66 -0.52 -7.54
N ALA A 185 12.72 0.24 -7.27
CA ALA A 185 13.16 1.30 -8.18
C ALA A 185 13.51 0.74 -9.57
N THR A 186 13.14 1.48 -10.60
CA THR A 186 13.44 1.18 -11.99
C THR A 186 14.24 2.30 -12.63
N VAL A 187 14.90 2.03 -13.77
CA VAL A 187 15.57 3.07 -14.55
C VAL A 187 14.73 3.39 -15.77
N LYS A 188 14.30 4.64 -15.90
CA LYS A 188 13.59 5.16 -17.06
C LYS A 188 14.33 6.38 -17.59
N ASN A 189 14.73 6.34 -18.88
CA ASN A 189 15.49 7.42 -19.52
C ASN A 189 16.76 7.84 -18.76
N GLY A 190 17.46 6.87 -18.16
CA GLY A 190 18.68 7.12 -17.37
C GLY A 190 18.44 7.66 -15.94
N GLN A 191 17.20 7.87 -15.55
CA GLN A 191 16.82 8.31 -14.21
C GLN A 191 16.28 7.16 -13.38
N VAL A 192 16.59 7.16 -12.08
CA VAL A 192 16.00 6.20 -11.11
C VAL A 192 14.61 6.70 -10.76
N VAL A 193 13.62 5.86 -11.02
CA VAL A 193 12.20 6.16 -10.74
C VAL A 193 11.68 5.14 -9.73
N PHE A 194 11.09 5.63 -8.66
CA PHE A 194 10.40 4.81 -7.66
C PHE A 194 8.94 4.61 -8.06
N PRO A 195 8.39 3.40 -7.90
CA PRO A 195 6.98 3.18 -8.17
C PRO A 195 6.12 4.00 -7.19
N LEU A 196 5.15 4.69 -7.74
CA LEU A 196 4.10 5.38 -7.02
C LEU A 196 2.77 5.01 -7.68
N ILE A 197 1.95 4.24 -6.97
CA ILE A 197 0.72 3.67 -7.52
C ILE A 197 -0.47 4.14 -6.69
N ALA A 198 -1.49 4.69 -7.35
CA ALA A 198 -2.78 4.96 -6.75
C ALA A 198 -3.76 3.83 -7.06
N VAL A 199 -4.43 3.33 -6.04
CA VAL A 199 -5.55 2.40 -6.17
C VAL A 199 -6.79 3.07 -5.61
N GLU A 200 -7.74 3.34 -6.50
CA GLU A 200 -8.97 4.06 -6.18
C GLU A 200 -9.93 3.18 -5.37
N GLY A 201 -10.51 3.76 -4.32
CA GLY A 201 -11.63 3.22 -3.58
C GLY A 201 -12.97 3.68 -4.15
N SER A 202 -14.06 3.12 -3.66
CA SER A 202 -15.43 3.40 -4.16
C SER A 202 -15.84 4.88 -4.06
N GLY A 203 -15.21 5.67 -3.19
CA GLY A 203 -15.52 7.09 -3.03
C GLY A 203 -14.86 8.01 -4.05
N LEU A 204 -13.86 7.53 -4.81
CA LEU A 204 -13.12 8.34 -5.77
C LEU A 204 -13.61 8.17 -7.22
N GLU A 205 -14.18 7.01 -7.56
CA GLU A 205 -14.54 6.67 -8.94
C GLU A 205 -15.45 7.70 -9.62
N THR A 206 -16.30 8.37 -8.86
CA THR A 206 -17.26 9.35 -9.36
C THR A 206 -17.00 10.79 -8.93
N ASP A 207 -16.00 11.04 -8.08
CA ASP A 207 -15.75 12.36 -7.50
C ASP A 207 -14.50 13.01 -8.14
N ILE A 208 -14.75 13.83 -9.18
CA ILE A 208 -13.70 14.56 -9.92
C ILE A 208 -12.90 15.48 -8.98
N TRP A 209 -13.55 16.10 -8.00
CA TRP A 209 -12.86 16.97 -7.05
C TRP A 209 -11.82 16.22 -6.23
N LYS A 210 -12.20 15.08 -5.65
CA LYS A 210 -11.26 14.25 -4.88
C LYS A 210 -10.11 13.76 -5.75
N ARG A 211 -10.39 13.38 -7.00
CA ARG A 211 -9.35 12.97 -7.96
C ARG A 211 -8.36 14.10 -8.21
N THR A 212 -8.83 15.33 -8.46
CA THR A 212 -7.96 16.49 -8.63
C THR A 212 -7.04 16.73 -7.43
N ILE A 213 -7.53 16.52 -6.20
CA ILE A 213 -6.72 16.66 -4.99
C ILE A 213 -5.63 15.57 -4.91
N VAL A 214 -5.96 14.34 -5.30
CA VAL A 214 -4.97 13.23 -5.35
C VAL A 214 -3.91 13.51 -6.42
N ASP A 215 -4.31 13.95 -7.61
CA ASP A 215 -3.39 14.31 -8.69
C ASP A 215 -2.46 15.46 -8.27
N HIS A 216 -3.00 16.48 -7.59
CA HIS A 216 -2.20 17.57 -7.03
C HIS A 216 -1.13 17.06 -6.03
N LEU A 217 -1.47 16.13 -5.16
CA LEU A 217 -0.50 15.51 -4.24
C LEU A 217 0.62 14.81 -5.03
N PHE A 218 0.30 14.06 -6.09
CA PHE A 218 1.30 13.40 -6.92
C PHE A 218 2.20 14.39 -7.66
N GLU A 219 1.64 15.44 -8.24
CA GLU A 219 2.40 16.49 -8.90
C GLU A 219 3.37 17.18 -7.93
N ARG A 220 2.90 17.47 -6.72
CA ARG A 220 3.74 18.09 -5.67
C ARG A 220 4.87 17.15 -5.25
N TRP A 221 4.58 15.87 -5.04
CA TRP A 221 5.60 14.86 -4.71
C TRP A 221 6.64 14.69 -5.81
N ALA A 222 6.21 14.65 -7.07
CA ALA A 222 7.11 14.48 -8.21
C ALA A 222 8.06 15.68 -8.42
N ASN A 223 7.69 16.86 -7.94
CA ASN A 223 8.46 18.10 -8.08
C ASN A 223 9.18 18.52 -6.78
N TRP A 224 9.02 17.79 -5.71
CA TRP A 224 9.64 18.04 -4.41
C TRP A 224 10.97 17.30 -4.27
#